data_26c809bcbe6c78f327b0cadf56363228
#
_entry.id   26c809bcbe6c78f327b0cadf56363228
#
_cell.length_a   1.000
_cell.length_b   1.000
_cell.length_c   1.000
_cell.angle_alpha   90.00
_cell.angle_beta   90.00
_cell.angle_gamma   90.00
#
_symmetry.space_group_name_H-M   'P 1'
#
loop_
_entity.id
_entity.type
_entity.pdbx_description
1 polymer ?
#
loop_
_entity_poly.entity_id
_entity_poly.type
_entity_poly.pdbx_seq_one_letter_code
_entity_poly.pdbx_strand_id
1 'polypeptide(L)'
;LALGLSLTIVVVYLTLLFLLKVLVFQGKGKRFYNQAGLDWKRIVELENLRKQSILRFFALFTTVKGMTNSVKRRAYLDTLTKIVPKVSGKTWNNLYLRSYLRNGDRFSMSLRLLGLSIAVFLFIPQTLVAVAVTGLLNYLLVFQLLGLYKAFDYQYLTRLFPLEMRAKTRGLLQTVQSVTLFVALIEGGLGLVVFEDKLLVLALLAFTAFLAYVYAPFKVRRLVDETP
;
A
#
# COMPACT_ATOMS: atom_id res chain seq x y z
N LEU A 1 -37.43 4.58 4.70
CA LEU A 1 -37.38 5.46 5.89
C LEU A 1 -36.05 5.33 6.63
N ALA A 2 -35.51 4.13 6.85
CA ALA A 2 -34.25 3.91 7.58
C ALA A 2 -33.00 4.49 6.86
N LEU A 3 -32.94 4.41 5.52
CA LEU A 3 -31.84 4.95 4.72
C LEU A 3 -31.79 6.50 4.75
N GLY A 4 -32.92 7.15 4.81
CA GLY A 4 -32.99 8.63 4.93
C GLY A 4 -32.49 9.13 6.30
N LEU A 5 -32.80 8.40 7.36
CA LEU A 5 -32.37 8.72 8.72
C LEU A 5 -30.84 8.56 8.89
N SER A 6 -30.23 7.55 8.29
CA SER A 6 -28.78 7.37 8.34
C SER A 6 -28.03 8.45 7.56
N LEU A 7 -28.56 8.87 6.42
CA LEU A 7 -27.95 9.91 5.59
C LEU A 7 -28.04 11.29 6.26
N THR A 8 -29.16 11.61 6.91
CA THR A 8 -29.31 12.85 7.69
C THR A 8 -28.36 12.90 8.88
N ILE A 9 -28.16 11.79 9.60
CA ILE A 9 -27.21 11.73 10.73
C ILE A 9 -25.78 11.97 10.24
N VAL A 10 -25.38 11.38 9.10
CA VAL A 10 -24.04 11.58 8.52
C VAL A 10 -23.84 13.04 8.09
N VAL A 11 -24.84 13.65 7.46
CA VAL A 11 -24.78 15.06 7.05
C VAL A 11 -24.69 15.98 8.26
N VAL A 12 -25.48 15.75 9.30
CA VAL A 12 -25.43 16.52 10.56
C VAL A 12 -24.06 16.35 11.24
N TYR A 13 -23.51 15.15 11.26
CA TYR A 13 -22.18 14.91 11.82
C TYR A 13 -21.07 15.63 11.05
N LEU A 14 -21.11 15.60 9.73
CA LEU A 14 -20.15 16.32 8.87
C LEU A 14 -20.25 17.84 9.01
N THR A 15 -21.47 18.38 9.09
CA THR A 15 -21.69 19.82 9.33
C THR A 15 -21.22 20.26 10.71
N LEU A 16 -21.41 19.42 11.73
CA LEU A 16 -20.93 19.69 13.09
C LEU A 16 -19.40 19.68 13.14
N LEU A 17 -18.75 18.71 12.47
CA LEU A 17 -17.29 18.67 12.36
C LEU A 17 -16.73 19.88 11.59
N PHE A 18 -17.42 20.31 10.54
CA PHE A 18 -17.03 21.50 9.77
C PHE A 18 -17.15 22.77 10.63
N LEU A 19 -18.26 22.95 11.36
CA LEU A 19 -18.46 24.06 12.29
C LEU A 19 -17.40 24.07 13.40
N LEU A 20 -17.09 22.93 13.96
CA LEU A 20 -16.06 22.77 14.99
C LEU A 20 -14.67 23.15 14.46
N LYS A 21 -14.33 22.76 13.23
CA LYS A 21 -13.12 23.22 12.54
C LYS A 21 -13.10 24.72 12.32
N VAL A 22 -14.19 25.31 11.87
CA VAL A 22 -14.29 26.76 11.64
C VAL A 22 -14.11 27.54 12.95
N LEU A 23 -14.76 27.11 14.04
CA LEU A 23 -14.62 27.72 15.38
C LEU A 23 -13.19 27.64 15.92
N VAL A 24 -12.53 26.46 15.78
CA VAL A 24 -11.13 26.27 16.19
C VAL A 24 -10.19 27.13 15.35
N PHE A 25 -10.50 27.29 14.04
CA PHE A 25 -9.69 28.12 13.15
C PHE A 25 -9.85 29.61 13.43
N GLN A 26 -11.08 30.09 13.70
CA GLN A 26 -11.34 31.48 14.09
C GLN A 26 -10.71 31.84 15.43
N GLY A 27 -10.74 30.92 16.42
CA GLY A 27 -10.07 31.13 17.71
C GLY A 27 -8.53 31.27 17.61
N LYS A 28 -7.92 30.58 16.66
CA LYS A 28 -6.50 30.70 16.39
C LYS A 28 -6.15 31.91 15.53
N GLY A 29 -7.01 32.34 14.62
CA GLY A 29 -6.79 33.50 13.75
C GLY A 29 -6.73 34.83 14.49
N LYS A 30 -7.53 35.01 15.56
CA LYS A 30 -7.53 36.25 16.35
C LYS A 30 -6.22 36.50 17.13
N ARG A 31 -5.47 35.44 17.48
CA ARG A 31 -4.15 35.59 18.11
C ARG A 31 -3.05 36.03 17.16
N PHE A 32 -3.23 35.87 15.85
CA PHE A 32 -2.23 36.25 14.85
C PHE A 32 -2.29 37.72 14.41
N TYR A 33 -3.43 38.38 14.64
CA TYR A 33 -3.63 39.76 14.16
C TYR A 33 -3.12 40.84 15.13
N ASN A 34 -2.86 40.49 16.40
CA ASN A 34 -2.53 41.46 17.44
C ASN A 34 -1.04 41.64 17.72
N GLN A 35 -0.11 41.04 16.97
CA GLN A 35 1.32 41.27 17.11
C GLN A 35 1.94 41.72 15.80
N ALA A 36 2.52 42.89 15.85
CA ALA A 36 3.18 43.64 14.82
C ALA A 36 4.02 42.79 13.85
N GLY A 37 3.63 42.79 12.58
CA GLY A 37 4.41 42.23 11.46
C GLY A 37 4.07 40.77 11.14
N LEU A 38 3.94 40.50 9.84
CA LEU A 38 3.78 39.17 9.30
C LEU A 38 5.05 38.35 9.61
N ASP A 39 4.97 37.37 10.50
CA ASP A 39 6.06 36.45 10.76
C ASP A 39 6.16 35.41 9.62
N TRP A 40 6.93 35.79 8.59
CA TRP A 40 7.14 34.97 7.40
C TRP A 40 7.69 33.57 7.74
N LYS A 41 8.52 33.43 8.77
CA LYS A 41 9.04 32.12 9.19
C LYS A 41 7.91 31.21 9.62
N ARG A 42 6.99 31.72 10.42
CA ARG A 42 5.86 30.95 10.94
C ARG A 42 4.84 30.58 9.85
N ILE A 43 4.63 31.48 8.88
CA ILE A 43 3.78 31.20 7.71
C ILE A 43 4.38 30.08 6.86
N VAL A 44 5.69 30.14 6.60
CA VAL A 44 6.40 29.10 5.84
C VAL A 44 6.39 27.76 6.58
N GLU A 45 6.55 27.76 7.91
CA GLU A 45 6.43 26.53 8.73
C GLU A 45 5.03 25.93 8.63
N LEU A 46 3.98 26.72 8.78
CA LEU A 46 2.60 26.26 8.67
C LEU A 46 2.29 25.70 7.28
N GLU A 47 2.77 26.36 6.23
CA GLU A 47 2.60 25.89 4.86
C GLU A 47 3.39 24.60 4.60
N ASN A 48 4.57 24.46 5.16
CA ASN A 48 5.35 23.22 5.10
C ASN A 48 4.66 22.08 5.85
N LEU A 49 4.07 22.33 7.00
CA LEU A 49 3.28 21.34 7.74
C LEU A 49 2.05 20.92 6.94
N ARG A 50 1.37 21.88 6.29
CA ARG A 50 0.23 21.59 5.42
C ARG A 50 0.64 20.71 4.23
N LYS A 51 1.71 21.09 3.52
CA LYS A 51 2.27 20.29 2.42
C LYS A 51 2.67 18.90 2.86
N GLN A 52 3.35 18.79 4.00
CA GLN A 52 3.74 17.48 4.54
C GLN A 52 2.52 16.61 4.88
N SER A 53 1.44 17.20 5.41
CA SER A 53 0.21 16.44 5.70
C SER A 53 -0.45 15.91 4.43
N ILE A 54 -0.51 16.73 3.39
CA ILE A 54 -1.02 16.33 2.07
C ILE A 54 -0.13 15.25 1.46
N LEU A 55 1.19 15.44 1.48
CA LEU A 55 2.14 14.46 0.96
C LEU A 55 2.08 13.13 1.74
N ARG A 56 1.87 13.17 3.07
CA ARG A 56 1.65 11.97 3.89
C ARG A 56 0.38 11.24 3.48
N PHE A 57 -0.68 11.98 3.18
CA PHE A 57 -1.92 11.37 2.68
C PHE A 57 -1.69 10.67 1.34
N PHE A 58 -1.04 11.33 0.38
CA PHE A 58 -0.70 10.70 -0.90
C PHE A 58 0.29 9.54 -0.74
N ALA A 59 1.23 9.62 0.22
CA ALA A 59 2.15 8.54 0.53
C ALA A 59 1.45 7.29 1.10
N LEU A 60 0.17 7.36 1.45
CA LEU A 60 -0.63 6.18 1.78
C LEU A 60 -0.88 5.29 0.56
N PHE A 61 -0.94 5.88 -0.63
CA PHE A 61 -1.36 5.21 -1.86
C PHE A 61 -0.23 5.10 -2.90
N THR A 62 0.79 5.96 -2.83
CA THR A 62 1.89 5.98 -3.79
C THR A 62 3.22 6.38 -3.15
N THR A 63 4.34 6.05 -3.80
CA THR A 63 5.66 6.50 -3.38
C THR A 63 5.87 7.95 -3.76
N VAL A 64 5.99 8.84 -2.78
CA VAL A 64 6.25 10.26 -2.99
C VAL A 64 7.74 10.53 -2.95
N LYS A 65 8.30 11.11 -4.02
CA LYS A 65 9.70 11.57 -4.05
C LYS A 65 9.93 12.65 -2.97
N GLY A 66 10.98 12.48 -2.18
CA GLY A 66 11.37 13.46 -1.16
C GLY A 66 10.93 13.11 0.27
N MET A 67 10.12 12.09 0.48
CA MET A 67 9.90 11.50 1.80
C MET A 67 10.85 10.33 1.98
N THR A 68 12.02 10.59 2.57
CA THR A 68 12.94 9.50 2.97
C THR A 68 12.39 8.83 4.23
N ASN A 69 11.76 7.69 4.04
CA ASN A 69 11.42 6.85 5.19
C ASN A 69 12.69 6.19 5.71
N SER A 70 12.99 6.44 6.96
CA SER A 70 14.12 5.80 7.61
C SER A 70 13.93 4.29 7.60
N VAL A 71 14.88 3.56 7.02
CA VAL A 71 14.90 2.10 7.07
C VAL A 71 15.15 1.67 8.52
N LYS A 72 14.08 1.37 9.25
CA LYS A 72 14.18 0.84 10.61
C LYS A 72 14.25 -0.68 10.57
N ARG A 73 15.23 -1.26 11.28
CA ARG A 73 15.30 -2.70 11.48
C ARG A 73 14.08 -3.17 12.28
N ARG A 74 13.27 -4.03 11.66
CA ARG A 74 12.10 -4.65 12.29
C ARG A 74 12.46 -6.07 12.70
N ALA A 75 13.00 -6.23 13.91
CA ALA A 75 13.52 -7.50 14.39
C ALA A 75 12.48 -8.64 14.37
N TYR A 76 11.19 -8.34 14.59
CA TYR A 76 10.11 -9.32 14.53
C TYR A 76 9.88 -9.91 13.12
N LEU A 77 10.22 -9.17 12.06
CA LEU A 77 10.12 -9.66 10.68
C LEU A 77 11.34 -10.49 10.26
N ASP A 78 12.44 -10.46 11.03
CA ASP A 78 13.61 -11.28 10.74
C ASP A 78 13.28 -12.78 10.86
N THR A 79 12.24 -13.16 11.62
CA THR A 79 11.75 -14.54 11.71
C THR A 79 11.16 -15.02 10.38
N LEU A 80 10.41 -14.18 9.66
CA LEU A 80 9.86 -14.51 8.34
C LEU A 80 10.95 -14.70 7.28
N THR A 81 12.06 -13.98 7.40
CA THR A 81 13.20 -14.15 6.47
C THR A 81 13.95 -15.46 6.68
N LYS A 82 13.79 -16.12 7.84
CA LYS A 82 14.42 -17.45 8.12
C LYS A 82 13.70 -18.59 7.41
N ILE A 83 12.43 -18.39 7.03
CA ILE A 83 11.62 -19.41 6.33
C ILE A 83 12.18 -19.70 4.93
N VAL A 84 12.80 -18.69 4.28
CA VAL A 84 13.40 -18.89 2.96
C VAL A 84 14.82 -19.45 3.13
N PRO A 85 15.10 -20.66 2.65
CA PRO A 85 16.41 -21.27 2.80
C PRO A 85 17.48 -20.44 2.07
N LYS A 86 18.65 -20.29 2.73
CA LYS A 86 19.79 -19.56 2.19
C LYS A 86 20.60 -20.46 1.23
N VAL A 87 19.99 -20.83 0.11
CA VAL A 87 20.65 -21.62 -0.95
C VAL A 87 21.06 -20.67 -2.07
N SER A 88 22.20 -20.90 -2.70
CA SER A 88 22.76 -20.04 -3.76
C SER A 88 21.79 -19.78 -4.91
N GLY A 89 20.96 -20.76 -5.30
CA GLY A 89 19.93 -20.59 -6.32
C GLY A 89 18.72 -19.73 -5.91
N LYS A 90 18.54 -19.43 -4.62
CA LYS A 90 17.43 -18.61 -4.08
C LYS A 90 17.89 -17.25 -3.55
N THR A 91 19.09 -16.81 -3.89
CA THR A 91 19.69 -15.56 -3.41
C THR A 91 18.79 -14.34 -3.75
N TRP A 92 18.31 -14.25 -4.97
CA TRP A 92 17.41 -13.17 -5.40
C TRP A 92 16.08 -13.15 -4.65
N ASN A 93 15.50 -14.31 -4.38
CA ASN A 93 14.26 -14.41 -3.63
C ASN A 93 14.45 -13.90 -2.18
N ASN A 94 15.53 -14.32 -1.52
CA ASN A 94 15.89 -13.81 -0.20
C ASN A 94 16.12 -12.29 -0.20
N LEU A 95 16.76 -11.79 -1.25
CA LEU A 95 17.11 -10.38 -1.39
C LEU A 95 15.83 -9.52 -1.56
N TYR A 96 14.92 -9.94 -2.45
CA TYR A 96 13.65 -9.26 -2.67
C TYR A 96 12.72 -9.34 -1.47
N LEU A 97 12.59 -10.51 -0.84
CA LEU A 97 11.77 -10.67 0.37
C LEU A 97 12.31 -9.80 1.51
N ARG A 98 13.64 -9.80 1.71
CA ARG A 98 14.27 -8.95 2.72
C ARG A 98 14.11 -7.47 2.41
N SER A 99 14.25 -7.07 1.15
CA SER A 99 14.00 -5.70 0.72
C SER A 99 12.56 -5.30 0.95
N TYR A 100 11.60 -6.15 0.63
CA TYR A 100 10.18 -5.92 0.87
C TYR A 100 9.87 -5.72 2.35
N LEU A 101 10.33 -6.62 3.21
CA LEU A 101 10.05 -6.59 4.65
C LEU A 101 10.76 -5.43 5.38
N ARG A 102 11.99 -5.08 4.97
CA ARG A 102 12.77 -4.01 5.58
C ARG A 102 12.44 -2.62 5.04
N ASN A 103 12.02 -2.55 3.79
CA ASN A 103 11.55 -1.29 3.23
C ASN A 103 10.18 -0.94 3.83
N GLY A 104 10.19 0.01 4.76
CA GLY A 104 9.00 0.44 5.48
C GLY A 104 7.84 0.85 4.59
N ASP A 105 8.14 1.42 3.42
CA ASP A 105 7.12 1.92 2.51
C ASP A 105 6.32 0.78 1.87
N ARG A 106 6.99 -0.17 1.25
CA ARG A 106 6.33 -1.22 0.46
C ARG A 106 5.53 -2.17 1.32
N PHE A 107 6.13 -2.60 2.44
CA PHE A 107 5.43 -3.43 3.42
C PHE A 107 4.23 -2.70 4.04
N SER A 108 4.43 -1.44 4.44
CA SER A 108 3.36 -0.62 5.01
C SER A 108 2.24 -0.33 4.00
N MET A 109 2.55 -0.13 2.71
CA MET A 109 1.55 0.00 1.65
C MET A 109 0.72 -1.26 1.48
N SER A 110 1.36 -2.43 1.45
CA SER A 110 0.63 -3.70 1.35
C SER A 110 -0.30 -3.92 2.54
N LEU A 111 0.14 -3.58 3.77
CA LEU A 111 -0.71 -3.64 4.95
C LEU A 111 -1.89 -2.66 4.90
N ARG A 112 -1.68 -1.47 4.35
CA ARG A 112 -2.75 -0.47 4.20
C ARG A 112 -3.80 -0.92 3.17
N LEU A 113 -3.35 -1.45 2.03
CA LEU A 113 -4.25 -1.99 1.02
C LEU A 113 -5.06 -3.17 1.58
N LEU A 114 -4.42 -4.07 2.32
CA LEU A 114 -5.09 -5.17 3.01
C LEU A 114 -6.07 -4.66 4.07
N GLY A 115 -5.68 -3.67 4.87
CA GLY A 115 -6.58 -3.04 5.85
C GLY A 115 -7.77 -2.35 5.19
N LEU A 116 -7.56 -1.73 4.02
CA LEU A 116 -8.62 -1.11 3.24
C LEU A 116 -9.56 -2.17 2.64
N SER A 117 -9.04 -3.30 2.15
CA SER A 117 -9.89 -4.40 1.65
C SER A 117 -10.73 -5.02 2.76
N ILE A 118 -10.18 -5.18 3.96
CA ILE A 118 -10.94 -5.62 5.14
C ILE A 118 -12.03 -4.60 5.49
N ALA A 119 -11.71 -3.31 5.47
CA ALA A 119 -12.71 -2.27 5.71
C ALA A 119 -13.84 -2.29 4.66
N VAL A 120 -13.51 -2.50 3.38
CA VAL A 120 -14.49 -2.66 2.30
C VAL A 120 -15.44 -3.81 2.60
N PHE A 121 -14.94 -4.96 3.06
CA PHE A 121 -15.77 -6.12 3.41
C PHE A 121 -16.70 -5.83 4.59
N LEU A 122 -16.28 -5.03 5.56
CA LEU A 122 -17.07 -4.73 6.74
C LEU A 122 -18.13 -3.63 6.50
N PHE A 123 -17.80 -2.65 5.64
CA PHE A 123 -18.66 -1.46 5.46
C PHE A 123 -19.54 -1.51 4.22
N ILE A 124 -19.22 -2.32 3.21
CA ILE A 124 -19.99 -2.40 1.97
C ILE A 124 -20.84 -3.68 1.99
N PRO A 125 -22.16 -3.56 2.16
CA PRO A 125 -23.06 -4.74 2.23
C PRO A 125 -23.26 -5.41 0.86
N GLN A 126 -23.07 -4.68 -0.24
CA GLN A 126 -23.21 -5.21 -1.59
C GLN A 126 -21.98 -6.05 -1.97
N THR A 127 -22.11 -7.36 -2.02
CA THR A 127 -21.03 -8.30 -2.33
C THR A 127 -20.32 -7.99 -3.65
N LEU A 128 -21.07 -7.67 -4.71
CA LEU A 128 -20.52 -7.40 -6.03
C LEU A 128 -19.61 -6.15 -6.01
N VAL A 129 -20.05 -5.07 -5.36
CA VAL A 129 -19.25 -3.83 -5.23
C VAL A 129 -18.02 -4.07 -4.37
N ALA A 130 -18.18 -4.77 -3.25
CA ALA A 130 -17.07 -5.10 -2.36
C ALA A 130 -16.00 -5.92 -3.08
N VAL A 131 -16.39 -6.94 -3.84
CA VAL A 131 -15.49 -7.79 -4.64
C VAL A 131 -14.79 -6.98 -5.75
N ALA A 132 -15.52 -6.11 -6.46
CA ALA A 132 -14.94 -5.27 -7.49
C ALA A 132 -13.89 -4.29 -6.94
N VAL A 133 -14.20 -3.63 -5.83
CA VAL A 133 -13.26 -2.69 -5.17
C VAL A 133 -12.04 -3.44 -4.64
N THR A 134 -12.23 -4.58 -3.98
CA THR A 134 -11.11 -5.40 -3.48
C THR A 134 -10.26 -5.94 -4.62
N GLY A 135 -10.85 -6.34 -5.73
CA GLY A 135 -10.12 -6.73 -6.94
C GLY A 135 -9.23 -5.60 -7.47
N LEU A 136 -9.74 -4.37 -7.48
CA LEU A 136 -8.95 -3.19 -7.84
C LEU A 136 -7.80 -2.94 -6.85
N LEU A 137 -8.02 -3.11 -5.55
CA LEU A 137 -6.97 -3.00 -4.52
C LEU A 137 -5.88 -4.05 -4.71
N ASN A 138 -6.26 -5.29 -5.05
CA ASN A 138 -5.32 -6.37 -5.36
C ASN A 138 -4.52 -6.10 -6.63
N TYR A 139 -5.14 -5.52 -7.64
CA TYR A 139 -4.41 -5.03 -8.83
C TYR A 139 -3.37 -3.98 -8.45
N LEU A 140 -3.75 -2.98 -7.64
CA LEU A 140 -2.82 -1.95 -7.16
C LEU A 140 -1.68 -2.55 -6.33
N LEU A 141 -1.97 -3.55 -5.49
CA LEU A 141 -0.95 -4.26 -4.72
C LEU A 141 0.09 -4.90 -5.64
N VAL A 142 -0.34 -5.69 -6.61
CA VAL A 142 0.56 -6.36 -7.56
C VAL A 142 1.36 -5.32 -8.36
N PHE A 143 0.70 -4.27 -8.85
CA PHE A 143 1.36 -3.19 -9.59
C PHE A 143 2.47 -2.52 -8.77
N GLN A 144 2.23 -2.23 -7.50
CA GLN A 144 3.23 -1.63 -6.60
C GLN A 144 4.39 -2.59 -6.29
N LEU A 145 4.09 -3.89 -6.12
CA LEU A 145 5.11 -4.90 -5.87
C LEU A 145 6.05 -5.09 -7.08
N LEU A 146 5.56 -4.93 -8.31
CA LEU A 146 6.38 -4.98 -9.51
C LEU A 146 7.46 -3.90 -9.54
N GLY A 147 7.23 -2.76 -8.89
CA GLY A 147 8.24 -1.71 -8.70
C GLY A 147 9.48 -2.16 -7.91
N LEU A 148 9.45 -3.34 -7.24
CA LEU A 148 10.62 -3.94 -6.61
C LEU A 148 11.70 -4.32 -7.64
N TYR A 149 11.35 -4.55 -8.89
CA TYR A 149 12.30 -4.93 -9.95
C TYR A 149 13.51 -4.00 -10.02
N LYS A 150 13.25 -2.68 -9.96
CA LYS A 150 14.29 -1.64 -10.05
C LYS A 150 15.02 -1.37 -8.72
N ALA A 151 14.65 -2.02 -7.61
CA ALA A 151 15.21 -1.72 -6.29
C ALA A 151 16.71 -1.98 -6.16
N PHE A 152 17.25 -2.87 -6.99
CA PHE A 152 18.66 -3.29 -6.94
C PHE A 152 19.50 -2.89 -8.15
N ASP A 153 18.91 -2.18 -9.14
CA ASP A 153 19.62 -1.84 -10.39
C ASP A 153 20.80 -0.88 -10.18
N TYR A 154 20.73 -0.06 -9.13
CA TYR A 154 21.78 0.91 -8.79
C TYR A 154 22.77 0.43 -7.74
N GLN A 155 22.65 -0.83 -7.26
CA GLN A 155 23.57 -1.36 -6.25
C GLN A 155 24.78 -1.99 -6.91
N TYR A 156 25.96 -1.45 -6.62
CA TYR A 156 27.25 -1.93 -7.13
C TYR A 156 27.52 -3.42 -6.84
N LEU A 157 27.13 -3.88 -5.65
CA LEU A 157 27.32 -5.26 -5.23
C LEU A 157 26.60 -6.29 -6.13
N THR A 158 25.47 -5.95 -6.71
CA THR A 158 24.73 -6.85 -7.61
C THR A 158 25.41 -7.01 -8.98
N ARG A 159 26.30 -6.07 -9.34
CA ARG A 159 27.09 -6.12 -10.56
C ARG A 159 28.41 -6.88 -10.38
N LEU A 160 28.96 -6.92 -9.17
CA LEU A 160 30.18 -7.65 -8.86
C LEU A 160 30.00 -9.17 -8.90
N PHE A 161 28.82 -9.66 -8.54
CA PHE A 161 28.53 -11.09 -8.58
C PHE A 161 27.72 -11.39 -9.84
N PRO A 162 28.20 -12.27 -10.75
CA PRO A 162 27.51 -12.64 -11.98
C PRO A 162 26.30 -13.54 -11.66
N LEU A 163 25.23 -12.94 -11.19
CA LEU A 163 23.98 -13.63 -10.95
C LEU A 163 23.13 -13.59 -12.23
N GLU A 164 22.63 -14.75 -12.63
CA GLU A 164 21.80 -14.86 -13.84
C GLU A 164 20.58 -13.93 -13.79
N MET A 165 20.33 -13.19 -14.88
CA MET A 165 19.18 -12.33 -15.02
C MET A 165 17.85 -13.09 -14.87
N ARG A 166 17.80 -14.34 -15.35
CA ARG A 166 16.65 -15.23 -15.19
C ARG A 166 16.34 -15.53 -13.70
N ALA A 167 17.40 -15.66 -12.87
CA ALA A 167 17.23 -15.85 -11.44
C ALA A 167 16.66 -14.60 -10.74
N LYS A 168 17.03 -13.40 -11.19
CA LYS A 168 16.48 -12.11 -10.74
C LYS A 168 14.97 -12.07 -10.96
N THR A 169 14.54 -12.35 -12.18
CA THR A 169 13.12 -12.35 -12.56
C THR A 169 12.30 -13.38 -11.77
N ARG A 170 12.83 -14.61 -11.64
CA ARG A 170 12.18 -15.67 -10.85
C ARG A 170 12.07 -15.29 -9.37
N GLY A 171 13.11 -14.73 -8.78
CA GLY A 171 13.09 -14.31 -7.38
C GLY A 171 12.08 -13.21 -7.09
N LEU A 172 11.95 -12.23 -8.00
CA LEU A 172 10.92 -11.20 -7.92
C LEU A 172 9.53 -11.82 -8.00
N LEU A 173 9.27 -12.65 -9.01
CA LEU A 173 7.95 -13.27 -9.21
C LEU A 173 7.54 -14.12 -8.01
N GLN A 174 8.46 -14.93 -7.46
CA GLN A 174 8.18 -15.71 -6.26
C GLN A 174 7.81 -14.84 -5.07
N THR A 175 8.48 -13.70 -4.89
CA THR A 175 8.16 -12.74 -3.80
C THR A 175 6.79 -12.11 -4.02
N VAL A 176 6.48 -11.65 -5.24
CA VAL A 176 5.17 -11.08 -5.58
C VAL A 176 4.06 -12.11 -5.36
N GLN A 177 4.25 -13.34 -5.88
CA GLN A 177 3.29 -14.43 -5.72
C GLN A 177 3.04 -14.78 -4.26
N SER A 178 4.10 -14.90 -3.45
CA SER A 178 3.98 -15.22 -2.02
C SER A 178 3.19 -14.15 -1.25
N VAL A 179 3.47 -12.87 -1.50
CA VAL A 179 2.77 -11.76 -0.84
C VAL A 179 1.31 -11.69 -1.28
N THR A 180 1.06 -11.80 -2.59
CA THR A 180 -0.30 -11.76 -3.15
C THR A 180 -1.12 -12.96 -2.67
N LEU A 181 -0.54 -14.16 -2.61
CA LEU A 181 -1.20 -15.34 -2.09
C LEU A 181 -1.57 -15.18 -0.60
N PHE A 182 -0.66 -14.63 0.20
CA PHE A 182 -0.91 -14.37 1.61
C PHE A 182 -2.09 -13.39 1.80
N VAL A 183 -2.15 -12.32 1.02
CA VAL A 183 -3.27 -11.37 1.03
C VAL A 183 -4.57 -12.07 0.59
N ALA A 184 -4.52 -12.84 -0.50
CA ALA A 184 -5.67 -13.58 -1.02
C ALA A 184 -6.24 -14.58 0.00
N LEU A 185 -5.38 -15.25 0.78
CA LEU A 185 -5.82 -16.17 1.84
C LEU A 185 -6.58 -15.43 2.95
N ILE A 186 -6.11 -14.26 3.36
CA ILE A 186 -6.79 -13.45 4.38
C ILE A 186 -8.13 -12.95 3.85
N GLU A 187 -8.14 -12.37 2.65
CA GLU A 187 -9.34 -11.83 2.02
C GLU A 187 -10.37 -12.94 1.71
N GLY A 188 -9.90 -14.07 1.20
CA GLY A 188 -10.75 -15.23 0.94
C GLY A 188 -11.36 -15.79 2.21
N GLY A 189 -10.56 -15.96 3.27
CA GLY A 189 -11.04 -16.41 4.57
C GLY A 189 -12.11 -15.49 5.16
N LEU A 190 -11.87 -14.17 5.13
CA LEU A 190 -12.84 -13.18 5.59
C LEU A 190 -14.07 -13.11 4.69
N GLY A 191 -13.88 -13.14 3.38
CA GLY A 191 -14.98 -13.08 2.41
C GLY A 191 -15.94 -14.26 2.54
N LEU A 192 -15.42 -15.47 2.78
CA LEU A 192 -16.25 -16.68 3.01
C LEU A 192 -17.08 -16.61 4.29
N VAL A 193 -16.64 -15.83 5.29
CA VAL A 193 -17.35 -15.63 6.55
C VAL A 193 -18.37 -14.50 6.45
N VAL A 194 -18.02 -13.39 5.76
CA VAL A 194 -18.83 -12.17 5.72
C VAL A 194 -19.93 -12.23 4.66
N PHE A 195 -19.66 -12.83 3.49
CA PHE A 195 -20.58 -12.82 2.36
C PHE A 195 -21.29 -14.15 2.19
N GLU A 196 -22.59 -14.08 1.88
CA GLU A 196 -23.42 -15.25 1.55
C GLU A 196 -23.06 -15.80 0.16
N ASP A 197 -22.76 -14.93 -0.80
CA ASP A 197 -22.42 -15.28 -2.19
C ASP A 197 -20.98 -15.78 -2.31
N LYS A 198 -20.75 -17.02 -1.95
CA LYS A 198 -19.43 -17.69 -2.00
C LYS A 198 -18.83 -17.73 -3.41
N LEU A 199 -19.68 -17.69 -4.44
CA LEU A 199 -19.25 -17.71 -5.84
C LEU A 199 -18.48 -16.42 -6.22
N LEU A 200 -18.93 -15.26 -5.75
CA LEU A 200 -18.25 -13.99 -5.98
C LEU A 200 -16.92 -13.94 -5.24
N VAL A 201 -16.83 -14.51 -4.04
CA VAL A 201 -15.54 -14.61 -3.30
C VAL A 201 -14.56 -15.52 -4.05
N LEU A 202 -15.04 -16.64 -4.61
CA LEU A 202 -14.24 -17.52 -5.44
C LEU A 202 -13.75 -16.81 -6.72
N ALA A 203 -14.60 -15.99 -7.34
CA ALA A 203 -14.22 -15.17 -8.49
C ALA A 203 -13.12 -14.16 -8.12
N LEU A 204 -13.18 -13.53 -6.93
CA LEU A 204 -12.12 -12.66 -6.42
C LEU A 204 -10.79 -13.41 -6.26
N LEU A 205 -10.82 -14.60 -5.66
CA LEU A 205 -9.62 -15.44 -5.51
C LEU A 205 -9.03 -15.85 -6.86
N ALA A 206 -9.88 -16.25 -7.80
CA ALA A 206 -9.46 -16.58 -9.17
C ALA A 206 -8.84 -15.36 -9.87
N PHE A 207 -9.44 -14.18 -9.72
CA PHE A 207 -8.91 -12.93 -10.27
C PHE A 207 -7.55 -12.57 -9.63
N THR A 208 -7.42 -12.70 -8.33
CA THR A 208 -6.15 -12.44 -7.61
C THR A 208 -5.07 -13.43 -8.02
N ALA A 209 -5.41 -14.70 -8.19
CA ALA A 209 -4.51 -15.71 -8.73
C ALA A 209 -4.09 -15.37 -10.19
N PHE A 210 -5.02 -14.95 -11.04
CA PHE A 210 -4.74 -14.47 -12.39
C PHE A 210 -3.73 -13.32 -12.38
N LEU A 211 -3.91 -12.35 -11.50
CA LEU A 211 -2.96 -11.22 -11.35
C LEU A 211 -1.56 -11.70 -10.96
N ALA A 212 -1.45 -12.66 -10.03
CA ALA A 212 -0.17 -13.17 -9.55
C ALA A 212 0.56 -14.05 -10.55
N TYR A 213 -0.17 -14.92 -11.28
CA TYR A 213 0.42 -15.95 -12.13
C TYR A 213 0.44 -15.62 -13.63
N VAL A 214 -0.44 -14.72 -14.10
CA VAL A 214 -0.51 -14.34 -15.53
C VAL A 214 -0.06 -12.90 -15.72
N TYR A 215 -0.68 -11.95 -15.02
CA TYR A 215 -0.39 -10.53 -15.21
C TYR A 215 1.04 -10.15 -14.74
N ALA A 216 1.46 -10.60 -13.56
CA ALA A 216 2.77 -10.26 -13.03
C ALA A 216 3.92 -10.77 -13.91
N PRO A 217 3.96 -12.04 -14.36
CA PRO A 217 5.01 -12.50 -15.28
C PRO A 217 5.01 -11.77 -16.62
N PHE A 218 3.83 -11.48 -17.18
CA PHE A 218 3.71 -10.74 -18.42
C PHE A 218 4.31 -9.34 -18.32
N LYS A 219 3.99 -8.62 -17.23
CA LYS A 219 4.50 -7.27 -16.99
C LYS A 219 6.00 -7.26 -16.71
N VAL A 220 6.51 -8.25 -15.97
CA VAL A 220 7.95 -8.37 -15.70
C VAL A 220 8.75 -8.64 -16.97
N ARG A 221 8.25 -9.45 -17.90
CA ARG A 221 8.91 -9.66 -19.20
C ARG A 221 9.08 -8.34 -19.95
N ARG A 222 8.05 -7.52 -20.02
CA ARG A 222 8.15 -6.19 -20.66
C ARG A 222 9.17 -5.28 -19.96
N LEU A 223 9.24 -5.32 -18.61
CA LEU A 223 10.22 -4.54 -17.86
C LEU A 223 11.66 -5.00 -18.13
N VAL A 224 11.87 -6.29 -18.42
CA VAL A 224 13.18 -6.83 -18.80
C VAL A 224 13.58 -6.33 -20.19
N ASP A 225 12.64 -6.30 -21.14
CA ASP A 225 12.89 -5.86 -22.51
C ASP A 225 13.16 -4.33 -22.59
N GLU A 226 12.64 -3.56 -21.65
CA GLU A 226 12.85 -2.09 -21.54
C GLU A 226 14.19 -1.71 -20.85
N THR A 227 14.89 -2.66 -20.23
CA THR A 227 16.20 -2.41 -19.59
C THR A 227 17.32 -2.82 -20.54
N PRO A 228 18.07 -1.87 -21.13
CA PRO A 228 19.20 -2.13 -22.02
C PRO A 228 20.37 -2.81 -21.30
#